data_6817efc81a1e5ea5f9d01fe69fa9e9ae
#
_entry.id   6817efc81a1e5ea5f9d01fe69fa9e9ae
#
_cell.length_a   1.000
_cell.length_b   1.000
_cell.length_c   1.000
_cell.angle_alpha   90.00
_cell.angle_beta   90.00
_cell.angle_gamma   90.00
#
_symmetry.space_group_name_H-M   'P 1'
#
loop_
_entity.id
_entity.type
_entity.pdbx_description
1 polymer ?
#
loop_
_entity_poly.entity_id
_entity_poly.type
_entity_poly.pdbx_seq_one_letter_code
_entity_poly.pdbx_strand_id
1 'polypeptide(L)'
;LLEQYTTADSNHFISKLYHPNEMVFFAIGDINFNQLIKWAQKYLITNRSFNEKPRRIAPENYTPSSLEVNKNTHQVHFMLGNIAYNLYHPKRMGLYLLNNILGGPGMNSLLNLSLREKHGLVYNVESSYQPFTDTGMWSVYFGCDPENAQKCELLVHKELSKLREQKLSPNALKKYKLQLLGQMAIANEQKENLALSLGKSFLRYGKIDDLETVRNLINAITAEQLQEIANEIFDVQQLSVLKYI
;
A
#
# COMPACT_ATOMS: atom_id res chain seq x y z
N LEU A 1 22.76 3.90 -15.99
CA LEU A 1 21.42 4.04 -16.61
C LEU A 1 20.97 5.50 -16.63
N LEU A 2 20.97 6.22 -15.49
CA LEU A 2 20.51 7.63 -15.45
C LEU A 2 21.31 8.57 -16.38
N GLU A 3 22.60 8.34 -16.52
CA GLU A 3 23.48 9.14 -17.39
C GLU A 3 23.23 8.91 -18.90
N GLN A 4 22.44 7.89 -19.25
CA GLN A 4 22.14 7.53 -20.64
C GLN A 4 20.84 8.16 -21.14
N TYR A 5 19.99 8.69 -20.24
CA TYR A 5 18.71 9.30 -20.63
C TYR A 5 18.93 10.68 -21.26
N THR A 6 18.27 10.87 -22.38
CA THR A 6 18.29 12.12 -23.16
C THR A 6 16.95 12.86 -23.07
N THR A 7 16.93 14.11 -23.52
CA THR A 7 15.66 14.87 -23.70
C THR A 7 14.71 14.16 -24.67
N ALA A 8 15.23 13.46 -25.67
CA ALA A 8 14.42 12.69 -26.62
C ALA A 8 13.68 11.53 -25.92
N ASP A 9 14.33 10.82 -25.00
CA ASP A 9 13.70 9.75 -24.22
C ASP A 9 12.59 10.29 -23.32
N SER A 10 12.84 11.42 -22.66
CA SER A 10 11.84 12.11 -21.85
C SER A 10 10.62 12.54 -22.67
N ASN A 11 10.83 13.12 -23.85
CA ASN A 11 9.76 13.51 -24.78
C ASN A 11 8.99 12.30 -25.28
N HIS A 12 9.67 11.20 -25.59
CA HIS A 12 9.02 9.95 -25.99
C HIS A 12 8.14 9.41 -24.85
N PHE A 13 8.65 9.38 -23.62
CA PHE A 13 7.90 8.95 -22.45
C PHE A 13 6.63 9.81 -22.25
N ILE A 14 6.75 11.14 -22.27
CA ILE A 14 5.64 12.07 -22.12
C ILE A 14 4.62 11.88 -23.27
N SER A 15 5.08 11.77 -24.50
CA SER A 15 4.19 11.59 -25.66
C SER A 15 3.39 10.28 -25.59
N LYS A 16 3.98 9.24 -24.99
CA LYS A 16 3.39 7.91 -24.87
C LYS A 16 2.43 7.77 -23.69
N LEU A 17 2.70 8.45 -22.57
CA LEU A 17 2.02 8.17 -21.31
C LEU A 17 1.17 9.34 -20.78
N TYR A 18 1.48 10.60 -21.16
CA TYR A 18 0.76 11.77 -20.65
C TYR A 18 -0.42 12.11 -21.57
N HIS A 19 -1.53 11.38 -21.37
CA HIS A 19 -2.77 11.60 -22.10
C HIS A 19 -3.79 12.31 -21.24
N PRO A 20 -4.50 13.31 -21.76
CA PRO A 20 -5.53 14.02 -21.01
C PRO A 20 -6.58 13.10 -20.40
N ASN A 21 -6.94 12.00 -21.08
CA ASN A 21 -7.89 11.01 -20.58
C ASN A 21 -7.37 10.14 -19.42
N GLU A 22 -6.05 10.11 -19.19
CA GLU A 22 -5.37 9.37 -18.12
C GLU A 22 -4.80 10.33 -17.06
N MET A 23 -5.20 11.60 -17.09
CA MET A 23 -4.72 12.64 -16.18
C MET A 23 -5.89 13.30 -15.47
N VAL A 24 -5.67 13.67 -14.21
CA VAL A 24 -6.60 14.47 -13.41
C VAL A 24 -5.89 15.74 -12.98
N PHE A 25 -6.51 16.86 -13.26
CA PHE A 25 -6.13 18.14 -12.70
C PHE A 25 -6.95 18.39 -11.44
N PHE A 26 -6.27 18.56 -10.35
CA PHE A 26 -6.88 18.81 -9.04
C PHE A 26 -6.30 20.09 -8.42
N ALA A 27 -7.15 20.92 -7.83
CA ALA A 27 -6.72 22.10 -7.12
C ALA A 27 -7.46 22.22 -5.79
N ILE A 28 -6.75 22.63 -4.74
CA ILE A 28 -7.31 22.93 -3.43
C ILE A 28 -6.74 24.27 -2.94
N GLY A 29 -7.59 25.18 -2.52
CA GLY A 29 -7.18 26.51 -2.03
C GLY A 29 -8.31 27.55 -2.18
N ASP A 30 -7.98 28.77 -1.84
CA ASP A 30 -8.90 29.92 -2.06
C ASP A 30 -8.75 30.42 -3.50
N ILE A 31 -9.44 29.73 -4.42
CA ILE A 31 -9.36 29.98 -5.85
C ILE A 31 -10.79 30.06 -6.40
N ASN A 32 -11.05 31.10 -7.23
CA ASN A 32 -12.31 31.16 -7.98
C ASN A 32 -12.39 30.02 -9.00
N PHE A 33 -13.37 29.14 -8.82
CA PHE A 33 -13.52 27.93 -9.63
C PHE A 33 -13.70 28.23 -11.13
N ASN A 34 -14.48 29.28 -11.48
CA ASN A 34 -14.67 29.67 -12.88
C ASN A 34 -13.37 30.19 -13.53
N GLN A 35 -12.54 30.87 -12.75
CA GLN A 35 -11.23 31.31 -13.22
C GLN A 35 -10.30 30.12 -13.43
N LEU A 36 -10.35 29.11 -12.54
CA LEU A 36 -9.58 27.89 -12.66
C LEU A 36 -9.96 27.11 -13.94
N ILE A 37 -11.25 27.00 -14.25
CA ILE A 37 -11.74 26.39 -15.49
C ILE A 37 -11.16 27.11 -16.71
N LYS A 38 -11.22 28.45 -16.76
CA LYS A 38 -10.68 29.24 -17.87
C LYS A 38 -9.17 29.00 -18.06
N TRP A 39 -8.41 28.92 -16.97
CA TRP A 39 -7.00 28.61 -17.04
C TRP A 39 -6.74 27.18 -17.50
N ALA A 40 -7.48 26.21 -16.97
CA ALA A 40 -7.38 24.82 -17.41
C ALA A 40 -7.64 24.67 -18.91
N GLN A 41 -8.73 25.28 -19.42
CA GLN A 41 -9.07 25.28 -20.85
C GLN A 41 -8.00 25.95 -21.72
N LYS A 42 -7.36 27.00 -21.21
CA LYS A 42 -6.33 27.74 -21.94
C LYS A 42 -4.97 27.04 -21.99
N TYR A 43 -4.57 26.42 -20.88
CA TYR A 43 -3.20 25.94 -20.70
C TYR A 43 -3.07 24.41 -20.71
N LEU A 44 -4.15 23.66 -20.42
CA LEU A 44 -4.11 22.21 -20.51
C LEU A 44 -4.43 21.74 -21.92
N ILE A 45 -3.54 20.94 -22.49
CA ILE A 45 -3.71 20.37 -23.82
C ILE A 45 -4.74 19.25 -23.75
N THR A 46 -5.94 19.47 -24.31
CA THR A 46 -7.05 18.51 -24.28
C THR A 46 -7.18 17.68 -25.57
N ASN A 47 -6.49 18.05 -26.65
CA ASN A 47 -6.73 17.52 -28.01
C ASN A 47 -5.74 16.44 -28.46
N ARG A 48 -5.11 15.72 -27.57
CA ARG A 48 -4.33 14.54 -27.96
C ARG A 48 -5.26 13.32 -28.03
N SER A 49 -5.59 12.86 -29.24
CA SER A 49 -6.25 11.59 -29.43
C SER A 49 -5.27 10.45 -29.18
N PHE A 50 -5.71 9.44 -28.47
CA PHE A 50 -4.98 8.21 -28.22
C PHE A 50 -5.66 7.07 -28.98
N ASN A 51 -4.90 6.37 -29.78
CA ASN A 51 -5.46 5.32 -30.62
C ASN A 51 -5.54 3.98 -29.90
N GLU A 52 -4.74 3.74 -28.84
CA GLU A 52 -4.77 2.47 -28.11
C GLU A 52 -4.36 2.66 -26.65
N LYS A 53 -5.22 2.21 -25.72
CA LYS A 53 -4.82 2.02 -24.32
C LYS A 53 -4.02 0.73 -24.23
N PRO A 54 -2.80 0.76 -23.67
CA PRO A 54 -2.08 -0.47 -23.39
C PRO A 54 -2.94 -1.33 -22.45
N ARG A 55 -3.36 -2.49 -22.93
CA ARG A 55 -4.12 -3.45 -22.13
C ARG A 55 -3.22 -3.99 -21.05
N ARG A 56 -3.53 -3.71 -19.80
CA ARG A 56 -2.88 -4.38 -18.66
C ARG A 56 -3.38 -5.80 -18.58
N ILE A 57 -2.44 -6.72 -18.47
CA ILE A 57 -2.72 -8.16 -18.28
C ILE A 57 -2.38 -8.43 -16.82
N ALA A 58 -3.38 -8.89 -16.05
CA ALA A 58 -3.16 -9.32 -14.67
C ALA A 58 -2.16 -10.50 -14.67
N PRO A 59 -1.24 -10.57 -13.68
CA PRO A 59 -0.38 -11.74 -13.53
C PRO A 59 -1.25 -12.96 -13.25
N GLU A 60 -1.17 -13.96 -14.14
CA GLU A 60 -1.99 -15.17 -14.05
C GLU A 60 -1.35 -16.25 -13.17
N ASN A 61 -0.01 -16.25 -13.08
CA ASN A 61 0.74 -17.29 -12.37
C ASN A 61 1.69 -16.64 -11.36
N TYR A 62 1.36 -16.77 -10.09
CA TYR A 62 2.26 -16.47 -9.00
C TYR A 62 2.83 -17.77 -8.43
N THR A 63 4.13 -17.87 -8.39
CA THR A 63 4.84 -18.98 -7.74
C THR A 63 5.70 -18.42 -6.62
N PRO A 64 5.46 -18.83 -5.36
CA PRO A 64 6.28 -18.37 -4.23
C PRO A 64 7.74 -18.80 -4.44
N SER A 65 8.66 -17.95 -4.06
CA SER A 65 10.09 -18.20 -4.17
C SER A 65 10.85 -17.67 -2.97
N SER A 66 11.97 -18.30 -2.65
CA SER A 66 12.90 -17.83 -1.63
C SER A 66 14.25 -17.56 -2.27
N LEU A 67 14.74 -16.34 -2.10
CA LEU A 67 16.02 -15.91 -2.66
C LEU A 67 16.87 -15.26 -1.57
N GLU A 68 18.10 -15.75 -1.43
CA GLU A 68 19.12 -15.13 -0.60
C GLU A 68 20.28 -14.65 -1.48
N VAL A 69 20.66 -13.39 -1.33
CA VAL A 69 21.69 -12.74 -2.13
C VAL A 69 22.71 -12.09 -1.23
N ASN A 70 23.97 -12.49 -1.38
CA ASN A 70 25.07 -11.84 -0.67
C ASN A 70 25.39 -10.49 -1.33
N LYS A 71 25.23 -9.41 -0.56
CA LYS A 71 25.53 -8.03 -0.93
C LYS A 71 26.61 -7.41 -0.03
N ASN A 72 27.17 -8.18 0.91
CA ASN A 72 28.13 -7.70 1.92
C ASN A 72 27.57 -6.49 2.69
N THR A 73 26.30 -6.54 3.07
CA THR A 73 25.67 -5.47 3.84
C THR A 73 25.97 -5.67 5.32
N HIS A 74 26.08 -4.57 6.08
CA HIS A 74 26.28 -4.65 7.53
C HIS A 74 25.07 -5.24 8.25
N GLN A 75 23.88 -5.10 7.68
CA GLN A 75 22.63 -5.63 8.18
C GLN A 75 22.03 -6.60 7.18
N VAL A 76 21.31 -7.60 7.68
CA VAL A 76 20.41 -8.40 6.84
C VAL A 76 19.16 -7.58 6.56
N HIS A 77 18.84 -7.44 5.27
CA HIS A 77 17.57 -6.87 4.82
C HIS A 77 16.65 -8.04 4.44
N PHE A 78 15.55 -8.14 5.14
CA PHE A 78 14.58 -9.21 4.95
C PHE A 78 13.27 -8.66 4.40
N MET A 79 12.76 -9.28 3.36
CA MET A 79 11.43 -9.01 2.81
C MET A 79 10.66 -10.32 2.66
N LEU A 80 9.45 -10.33 3.19
CA LEU A 80 8.47 -11.41 3.05
C LEU A 80 7.25 -10.84 2.34
N GLY A 81 6.68 -11.54 1.37
CA GLY A 81 5.53 -10.97 0.65
C GLY A 81 4.68 -12.01 -0.07
N ASN A 82 3.53 -11.54 -0.53
CA ASN A 82 2.58 -12.32 -1.30
C ASN A 82 1.84 -11.42 -2.30
N ILE A 83 1.26 -12.04 -3.33
CA ILE A 83 0.23 -11.40 -4.12
C ILE A 83 -0.96 -11.03 -3.24
N ALA A 84 -1.59 -9.91 -3.53
CA ALA A 84 -2.68 -9.38 -2.72
C ALA A 84 -3.82 -8.84 -3.59
N TYR A 85 -4.86 -8.32 -2.96
CA TYR A 85 -6.03 -7.81 -3.66
C TYR A 85 -5.73 -6.57 -4.49
N ASN A 86 -6.34 -6.49 -5.67
CA ASN A 86 -6.28 -5.31 -6.51
C ASN A 86 -7.16 -4.16 -5.97
N LEU A 87 -7.08 -3.00 -6.62
CA LEU A 87 -7.82 -1.78 -6.24
C LEU A 87 -9.34 -1.93 -6.15
N TYR A 88 -9.91 -2.85 -6.90
CA TYR A 88 -11.37 -3.00 -7.03
C TYR A 88 -11.91 -4.15 -6.17
N HIS A 89 -11.04 -4.89 -5.53
CA HIS A 89 -11.45 -6.05 -4.74
C HIS A 89 -12.26 -5.65 -3.50
N PRO A 90 -13.39 -6.31 -3.21
CA PRO A 90 -14.26 -5.95 -2.08
C PRO A 90 -13.57 -6.06 -0.71
N LYS A 91 -12.64 -7.01 -0.54
CA LYS A 91 -11.90 -7.22 0.72
C LYS A 91 -10.71 -6.26 0.91
N ARG A 92 -10.42 -5.36 -0.06
CA ARG A 92 -9.23 -4.49 0.02
C ARG A 92 -9.17 -3.63 1.29
N MET A 93 -10.31 -3.11 1.77
CA MET A 93 -10.34 -2.29 2.98
C MET A 93 -10.07 -3.11 4.24
N GLY A 94 -10.50 -4.37 4.25
CA GLY A 94 -10.15 -5.31 5.31
C GLY A 94 -8.65 -5.60 5.34
N LEU A 95 -8.01 -5.81 4.18
CA LEU A 95 -6.56 -5.99 4.10
C LEU A 95 -5.81 -4.72 4.50
N TYR A 96 -6.32 -3.54 4.14
CA TYR A 96 -5.72 -2.27 4.57
C TYR A 96 -5.73 -2.13 6.10
N LEU A 97 -6.86 -2.45 6.76
CA LEU A 97 -6.95 -2.49 8.22
C LEU A 97 -6.03 -3.55 8.82
N LEU A 98 -6.02 -4.76 8.26
CA LEU A 98 -5.17 -5.86 8.73
C LEU A 98 -3.68 -5.52 8.63
N ASN A 99 -3.26 -4.90 7.52
CA ASN A 99 -1.91 -4.41 7.31
C ASN A 99 -1.52 -3.33 8.34
N ASN A 100 -2.43 -2.41 8.65
CA ASN A 100 -2.22 -1.39 9.68
C ASN A 100 -2.05 -2.00 11.08
N ILE A 101 -2.82 -3.03 11.40
CA ILE A 101 -2.71 -3.78 12.66
C ILE A 101 -1.36 -4.48 12.74
N LEU A 102 -0.94 -5.14 11.67
CA LEU A 102 0.28 -5.96 11.65
C LEU A 102 1.54 -5.11 11.77
N GLY A 103 1.73 -4.13 10.89
CA GLY A 103 2.97 -3.37 10.79
C GLY A 103 2.76 -1.97 10.22
N GLY A 104 1.61 -1.32 10.50
CA GLY A 104 1.36 0.07 10.17
C GLY A 104 2.24 1.04 10.97
N PRO A 105 2.13 2.36 10.72
CA PRO A 105 3.02 3.39 11.26
C PRO A 105 2.90 3.59 12.78
N GLY A 106 1.91 2.99 13.43
CA GLY A 106 1.74 3.07 14.88
C GLY A 106 2.75 2.21 15.62
N MET A 107 3.37 2.73 16.67
CA MET A 107 4.30 1.98 17.53
C MET A 107 3.66 0.77 18.21
N ASN A 108 2.34 0.73 18.29
CA ASN A 108 1.54 -0.36 18.84
C ASN A 108 1.14 -1.43 17.79
N SER A 109 1.65 -1.36 16.56
CA SER A 109 1.46 -2.43 15.58
C SER A 109 2.16 -3.72 16.06
N LEU A 110 1.61 -4.88 15.69
CA LEU A 110 2.05 -6.17 16.22
C LEU A 110 3.52 -6.45 15.99
N LEU A 111 4.03 -6.13 14.81
CA LEU A 111 5.44 -6.32 14.48
C LEU A 111 6.35 -5.36 15.26
N ASN A 112 5.97 -4.08 15.40
CA ASN A 112 6.72 -3.14 16.24
C ASN A 112 6.77 -3.59 17.68
N LEU A 113 5.65 -3.99 18.27
CA LEU A 113 5.62 -4.51 19.63
C LEU A 113 6.45 -5.79 19.79
N SER A 114 6.36 -6.70 18.80
CA SER A 114 7.05 -7.99 18.89
C SER A 114 8.56 -7.86 18.65
N LEU A 115 9.00 -7.27 17.53
CA LEU A 115 10.40 -7.27 17.13
C LEU A 115 11.20 -6.13 17.76
N ARG A 116 10.61 -4.94 17.84
CA ARG A 116 11.30 -3.73 18.31
C ARG A 116 11.15 -3.53 19.81
N GLU A 117 9.93 -3.34 20.32
CA GLU A 117 9.71 -2.95 21.71
C GLU A 117 10.05 -4.07 22.69
N LYS A 118 9.60 -5.30 22.40
CA LYS A 118 9.79 -6.43 23.32
C LYS A 118 11.16 -7.05 23.23
N HIS A 119 11.75 -7.13 22.04
CA HIS A 119 12.98 -7.87 21.83
C HIS A 119 14.17 -7.00 21.38
N GLY A 120 13.96 -5.76 20.94
CA GLY A 120 15.03 -4.85 20.53
C GLY A 120 15.86 -5.34 19.34
N LEU A 121 15.27 -6.15 18.42
CA LEU A 121 16.00 -6.85 17.37
C LEU A 121 16.10 -6.03 16.08
N VAL A 122 15.21 -5.06 15.89
CA VAL A 122 15.13 -4.25 14.68
C VAL A 122 14.97 -2.77 15.02
N TYR A 123 15.55 -1.91 14.20
CA TYR A 123 15.32 -0.47 14.31
C TYR A 123 13.99 -0.09 13.68
N ASN A 124 13.69 -0.66 12.52
CA ASN A 124 12.44 -0.46 11.79
C ASN A 124 11.88 -1.79 11.29
N VAL A 125 10.57 -1.93 11.38
CA VAL A 125 9.79 -3.02 10.78
C VAL A 125 8.48 -2.46 10.29
N GLU A 126 8.12 -2.80 9.06
CA GLU A 126 6.90 -2.31 8.44
C GLU A 126 6.18 -3.41 7.67
N SER A 127 4.87 -3.29 7.59
CA SER A 127 4.02 -4.05 6.68
C SER A 127 3.39 -3.09 5.68
N SER A 128 3.46 -3.43 4.41
CA SER A 128 2.98 -2.61 3.30
C SER A 128 1.97 -3.38 2.45
N TYR A 129 0.91 -2.71 2.06
CA TYR A 129 -0.06 -3.21 1.08
C TYR A 129 -0.22 -2.20 -0.04
N GLN A 130 0.11 -2.62 -1.26
CA GLN A 130 0.04 -1.80 -2.47
C GLN A 130 -0.93 -2.42 -3.48
N PRO A 131 -2.17 -1.91 -3.57
CA PRO A 131 -3.11 -2.33 -4.59
C PRO A 131 -2.82 -1.63 -5.93
N PHE A 132 -2.80 -2.41 -7.01
CA PHE A 132 -2.75 -1.97 -8.40
C PHE A 132 -4.09 -2.23 -9.08
N THR A 133 -4.27 -1.76 -10.31
CA THR A 133 -5.53 -1.95 -11.06
C THR A 133 -5.80 -3.39 -11.45
N ASP A 134 -4.75 -4.17 -11.61
CA ASP A 134 -4.75 -5.55 -12.12
C ASP A 134 -4.33 -6.57 -11.06
N THR A 135 -3.61 -6.16 -10.03
CA THR A 135 -3.11 -7.03 -8.95
C THR A 135 -2.94 -6.24 -7.66
N GLY A 136 -2.38 -6.85 -6.64
CA GLY A 136 -1.89 -6.21 -5.42
C GLY A 136 -0.65 -6.91 -4.91
N MET A 137 0.10 -6.22 -4.07
CA MET A 137 1.26 -6.76 -3.37
C MET A 137 1.15 -6.42 -1.90
N TRP A 138 1.38 -7.43 -1.08
CA TRP A 138 1.57 -7.26 0.37
C TRP A 138 2.98 -7.71 0.74
N SER A 139 3.62 -6.99 1.66
CA SER A 139 4.96 -7.34 2.13
C SER A 139 5.21 -6.88 3.57
N VAL A 140 6.10 -7.60 4.25
CA VAL A 140 6.76 -7.19 5.49
C VAL A 140 8.24 -6.98 5.21
N TYR A 141 8.80 -5.89 5.69
CA TYR A 141 10.22 -5.59 5.59
C TYR A 141 10.78 -5.26 6.96
N PHE A 142 12.00 -5.74 7.21
CA PHE A 142 12.83 -5.30 8.35
C PHE A 142 14.32 -5.40 8.03
N GLY A 143 15.12 -4.60 8.74
CA GLY A 143 16.57 -4.72 8.81
C GLY A 143 17.00 -5.12 10.21
N CYS A 144 17.94 -6.06 10.33
CA CYS A 144 18.46 -6.51 11.61
C CYS A 144 19.92 -6.97 11.50
N ASP A 145 20.57 -7.16 12.63
CA ASP A 145 21.90 -7.78 12.67
C ASP A 145 21.83 -9.24 12.18
N PRO A 146 22.89 -9.75 11.53
CA PRO A 146 22.89 -11.09 10.95
C PRO A 146 22.53 -12.20 11.96
N GLU A 147 23.00 -12.11 13.18
CA GLU A 147 22.73 -13.07 14.25
C GLU A 147 21.25 -13.12 14.68
N ASN A 148 20.51 -12.04 14.43
CA ASN A 148 19.11 -11.90 14.82
C ASN A 148 18.13 -12.27 13.70
N ALA A 149 18.58 -12.46 12.46
CA ALA A 149 17.75 -12.63 11.29
C ALA A 149 16.72 -13.78 11.42
N GLN A 150 17.19 -14.96 11.84
CA GLN A 150 16.33 -16.12 12.03
C GLN A 150 15.27 -15.90 13.11
N LYS A 151 15.65 -15.25 14.21
CA LYS A 151 14.73 -14.94 15.30
C LYS A 151 13.67 -13.94 14.88
N CYS A 152 14.05 -12.92 14.11
CA CYS A 152 13.12 -11.94 13.55
C CYS A 152 12.11 -12.61 12.61
N GLU A 153 12.57 -13.46 11.70
CA GLU A 153 11.73 -14.23 10.78
C GLU A 153 10.70 -15.08 11.53
N LEU A 154 11.13 -15.82 12.56
CA LEU A 154 10.24 -16.62 13.41
C LEU A 154 9.19 -15.77 14.12
N LEU A 155 9.56 -14.58 14.61
CA LEU A 155 8.62 -13.67 15.27
C LEU A 155 7.61 -13.11 14.27
N VAL A 156 8.02 -12.76 13.04
CA VAL A 156 7.09 -12.35 11.98
C VAL A 156 6.07 -13.46 11.71
N HIS A 157 6.54 -14.68 11.45
CA HIS A 157 5.66 -15.83 11.23
C HIS A 157 4.70 -16.08 12.38
N LYS A 158 5.16 -15.90 13.62
CA LYS A 158 4.32 -16.03 14.82
C LYS A 158 3.19 -15.00 14.84
N GLU A 159 3.44 -13.74 14.49
CA GLU A 159 2.38 -12.72 14.44
C GLU A 159 1.41 -12.97 13.29
N LEU A 160 1.89 -13.45 12.12
CA LEU A 160 1.04 -13.87 11.01
C LEU A 160 0.12 -15.04 11.41
N SER A 161 0.67 -16.08 12.05
CA SER A 161 -0.11 -17.24 12.54
C SER A 161 -1.18 -16.83 13.54
N LYS A 162 -0.88 -15.93 14.48
CA LYS A 162 -1.90 -15.42 15.42
C LYS A 162 -3.09 -14.79 14.71
N LEU A 163 -2.85 -13.97 13.68
CA LEU A 163 -3.92 -13.31 12.92
C LEU A 163 -4.74 -14.30 12.08
N ARG A 164 -4.13 -15.41 11.65
CA ARG A 164 -4.80 -16.49 10.92
C ARG A 164 -5.64 -17.39 11.85
N GLU A 165 -5.10 -17.72 13.01
CA GLU A 165 -5.68 -18.72 13.91
C GLU A 165 -6.65 -18.12 14.92
N GLN A 166 -6.48 -16.86 15.30
CA GLN A 166 -7.23 -16.23 16.37
C GLN A 166 -8.00 -15.00 15.89
N LYS A 167 -9.30 -15.02 16.11
CA LYS A 167 -10.13 -13.83 15.85
C LYS A 167 -9.78 -12.71 16.83
N LEU A 168 -9.76 -11.50 16.33
CA LEU A 168 -9.63 -10.31 17.17
C LEU A 168 -10.84 -10.20 18.10
N SER A 169 -10.62 -9.89 19.37
CA SER A 169 -11.71 -9.57 20.28
C SER A 169 -12.45 -8.30 19.83
N PRO A 170 -13.75 -8.16 20.14
CA PRO A 170 -14.52 -6.96 19.76
C PRO A 170 -13.85 -5.65 20.21
N ASN A 171 -13.28 -5.64 21.42
CA ASN A 171 -12.59 -4.48 21.96
C ASN A 171 -11.29 -4.16 21.20
N ALA A 172 -10.51 -5.18 20.83
CA ALA A 172 -9.30 -5.00 20.03
C ALA A 172 -9.63 -4.45 18.63
N LEU A 173 -10.61 -5.07 17.96
CA LEU A 173 -11.07 -4.62 16.64
C LEU A 173 -11.54 -3.17 16.67
N LYS A 174 -12.35 -2.78 17.68
CA LYS A 174 -12.82 -1.40 17.85
C LYS A 174 -11.63 -0.43 18.00
N LYS A 175 -10.63 -0.77 18.81
CA LYS A 175 -9.43 0.07 19.00
C LYS A 175 -8.64 0.25 17.70
N TYR A 176 -8.42 -0.81 16.93
CA TYR A 176 -7.69 -0.75 15.68
C TYR A 176 -8.43 0.07 14.61
N LYS A 177 -9.77 -0.07 14.52
CA LYS A 177 -10.60 0.77 13.65
C LYS A 177 -10.50 2.25 14.01
N LEU A 178 -10.63 2.59 15.29
CA LEU A 178 -10.49 3.97 15.77
C LEU A 178 -9.10 4.54 15.48
N GLN A 179 -8.05 3.74 15.68
CA GLN A 179 -6.69 4.14 15.36
C GLN A 179 -6.53 4.45 13.88
N LEU A 180 -6.97 3.56 12.99
CA LEU A 180 -6.89 3.78 11.55
C LEU A 180 -7.65 5.03 11.13
N LEU A 181 -8.89 5.21 11.62
CA LEU A 181 -9.69 6.40 11.33
C LEU A 181 -9.03 7.69 11.84
N GLY A 182 -8.40 7.65 13.00
CA GLY A 182 -7.64 8.78 13.54
C GLY A 182 -6.42 9.12 12.69
N GLN A 183 -5.65 8.11 12.26
CA GLN A 183 -4.51 8.30 11.35
C GLN A 183 -4.96 8.91 10.01
N MET A 184 -6.07 8.44 9.45
CA MET A 184 -6.62 9.00 8.21
C MET A 184 -7.08 10.45 8.39
N ALA A 185 -7.72 10.78 9.53
CA ALA A 185 -8.14 12.14 9.83
C ALA A 185 -6.94 13.09 9.88
N ILE A 186 -5.89 12.73 10.64
CA ILE A 186 -4.65 13.52 10.73
C ILE A 186 -3.96 13.67 9.36
N ALA A 187 -3.88 12.60 8.57
CA ALA A 187 -3.30 12.67 7.22
C ALA A 187 -4.06 13.63 6.30
N ASN A 188 -5.39 13.70 6.43
CA ASN A 188 -6.25 14.59 5.62
C ASN A 188 -6.23 16.06 6.07
N GLU A 189 -5.71 16.40 7.25
CA GLU A 189 -5.50 17.79 7.65
C GLU A 189 -4.44 18.48 6.77
N GLN A 190 -3.50 17.73 6.24
CA GLN A 190 -2.52 18.25 5.29
C GLN A 190 -3.17 18.37 3.90
N LYS A 191 -3.39 19.61 3.45
CA LYS A 191 -4.07 19.92 2.19
C LYS A 191 -3.42 19.26 0.96
N GLU A 192 -2.11 19.13 0.95
CA GLU A 192 -1.37 18.46 -0.12
C GLU A 192 -1.71 16.96 -0.18
N ASN A 193 -1.66 16.27 0.96
CA ASN A 193 -2.03 14.85 1.03
C ASN A 193 -3.49 14.62 0.65
N LEU A 194 -4.38 15.49 1.11
CA LEU A 194 -5.79 15.47 0.75
C LEU A 194 -5.96 15.65 -0.77
N ALA A 195 -5.31 16.64 -1.38
CA ALA A 195 -5.38 16.90 -2.81
C ALA A 195 -4.91 15.70 -3.63
N LEU A 196 -3.75 15.13 -3.28
CA LEU A 196 -3.21 13.93 -3.95
C LEU A 196 -4.13 12.71 -3.78
N SER A 197 -4.69 12.51 -2.58
CA SER A 197 -5.61 11.41 -2.31
C SER A 197 -6.89 11.52 -3.13
N LEU A 198 -7.51 12.70 -3.16
CA LEU A 198 -8.74 12.94 -3.92
C LEU A 198 -8.49 12.84 -5.43
N GLY A 199 -7.39 13.42 -5.93
CA GLY A 199 -7.00 13.31 -7.34
C GLY A 199 -6.77 11.86 -7.76
N LYS A 200 -6.05 11.07 -6.97
CA LYS A 200 -5.84 9.63 -7.21
C LYS A 200 -7.16 8.84 -7.16
N SER A 201 -8.05 9.16 -6.20
CA SER A 201 -9.36 8.50 -6.08
C SER A 201 -10.20 8.76 -7.33
N PHE A 202 -10.29 10.01 -7.76
CA PHE A 202 -11.03 10.37 -8.96
C PHE A 202 -10.46 9.70 -10.22
N LEU A 203 -9.13 9.71 -10.39
CA LEU A 203 -8.46 9.06 -11.52
C LEU A 203 -8.76 7.56 -11.61
N ARG A 204 -8.81 6.88 -10.45
CA ARG A 204 -8.95 5.42 -10.37
C ARG A 204 -10.40 4.94 -10.42
N TYR A 205 -11.31 5.67 -9.79
CA TYR A 205 -12.69 5.24 -9.57
C TYR A 205 -13.73 6.11 -10.30
N GLY A 206 -13.32 7.23 -10.93
CA GLY A 206 -14.24 8.20 -11.52
C GLY A 206 -15.08 8.95 -10.50
N LYS A 207 -14.84 8.74 -9.20
CA LYS A 207 -15.59 9.35 -8.10
C LYS A 207 -14.69 9.61 -6.91
N ILE A 208 -15.14 10.46 -6.02
CA ILE A 208 -14.51 10.75 -4.74
C ILE A 208 -15.47 10.23 -3.68
N ASP A 209 -15.01 9.27 -2.87
CA ASP A 209 -15.75 8.85 -1.68
C ASP A 209 -15.42 9.84 -0.55
N ASP A 210 -16.45 10.31 0.14
CA ASP A 210 -16.28 11.17 1.31
C ASP A 210 -15.75 10.39 2.52
N LEU A 211 -15.29 11.11 3.53
CA LEU A 211 -14.72 10.52 4.74
C LEU A 211 -15.74 9.64 5.49
N GLU A 212 -17.02 9.98 5.40
CA GLU A 212 -18.08 9.22 6.07
C GLU A 212 -18.28 7.86 5.38
N THR A 213 -18.31 7.83 4.06
CA THR A 213 -18.34 6.59 3.27
C THR A 213 -17.17 5.68 3.64
N VAL A 214 -15.95 6.20 3.70
CA VAL A 214 -14.76 5.43 4.08
C VAL A 214 -14.86 4.95 5.53
N ARG A 215 -15.33 5.78 6.45
CA ARG A 215 -15.59 5.41 7.85
C ARG A 215 -16.58 4.25 7.95
N ASN A 216 -17.68 4.32 7.21
CA ASN A 216 -18.70 3.26 7.21
C ASN A 216 -18.16 1.94 6.68
N LEU A 217 -17.34 1.97 5.61
CA LEU A 217 -16.64 0.78 5.09
C LEU A 217 -15.72 0.15 6.15
N ILE A 218 -14.92 0.96 6.86
CA ILE A 218 -14.03 0.46 7.91
C ILE A 218 -14.84 -0.08 9.09
N ASN A 219 -15.91 0.61 9.49
CA ASN A 219 -16.75 0.18 10.62
C ASN A 219 -17.52 -1.13 10.32
N ALA A 220 -17.85 -1.39 9.07
CA ALA A 220 -18.52 -2.62 8.66
C ALA A 220 -17.62 -3.88 8.69
N ILE A 221 -16.29 -3.73 8.72
CA ILE A 221 -15.36 -4.88 8.74
C ILE A 221 -15.53 -5.67 10.03
N THR A 222 -15.67 -6.99 9.94
CA THR A 222 -15.79 -7.89 11.10
C THR A 222 -14.47 -8.60 11.42
N ALA A 223 -14.38 -9.20 12.61
CA ALA A 223 -13.22 -9.99 13.01
C ALA A 223 -13.07 -11.26 12.15
N GLU A 224 -14.21 -11.85 11.75
CA GLU A 224 -14.27 -13.00 10.85
C GLU A 224 -13.68 -12.67 9.49
N GLN A 225 -14.08 -11.54 8.91
CA GLN A 225 -13.54 -11.06 7.63
C GLN A 225 -12.03 -10.83 7.69
N LEU A 226 -11.52 -10.25 8.78
CA LEU A 226 -10.08 -10.06 8.95
C LEU A 226 -9.33 -11.38 9.06
N GLN A 227 -9.87 -12.36 9.75
CA GLN A 227 -9.28 -13.70 9.85
C GLN A 227 -9.29 -14.42 8.49
N GLU A 228 -10.38 -14.32 7.73
CA GLU A 228 -10.47 -14.85 6.38
C GLU A 228 -9.40 -14.24 5.47
N ILE A 229 -9.26 -12.91 5.48
CA ILE A 229 -8.23 -12.19 4.73
C ILE A 229 -6.83 -12.61 5.18
N ALA A 230 -6.60 -12.77 6.49
CA ALA A 230 -5.31 -13.24 7.01
C ALA A 230 -4.99 -14.66 6.49
N ASN A 231 -5.96 -15.55 6.43
CA ASN A 231 -5.77 -16.89 5.89
C ASN A 231 -5.46 -16.90 4.39
N GLU A 232 -6.05 -15.99 3.61
CA GLU A 232 -5.78 -15.86 2.18
C GLU A 232 -4.40 -15.24 1.89
N ILE A 233 -4.04 -14.15 2.59
CA ILE A 233 -2.85 -13.35 2.24
C ILE A 233 -1.59 -13.82 2.97
N PHE A 234 -1.73 -14.32 4.20
CA PHE A 234 -0.62 -14.75 5.05
C PHE A 234 -0.39 -16.27 5.04
N ASP A 235 -0.91 -16.96 4.03
CA ASP A 235 -0.67 -18.38 3.88
C ASP A 235 0.83 -18.65 3.64
N VAL A 236 1.46 -19.37 4.57
CA VAL A 236 2.90 -19.66 4.58
C VAL A 236 3.36 -20.33 3.29
N GLN A 237 2.50 -21.13 2.65
CA GLN A 237 2.81 -21.83 1.40
C GLN A 237 2.83 -20.88 0.19
N GLN A 238 2.27 -19.69 0.32
CA GLN A 238 2.20 -18.68 -0.74
C GLN A 238 3.17 -17.51 -0.52
N LEU A 239 3.98 -17.54 0.54
CA LEU A 239 4.90 -16.44 0.83
C LEU A 239 6.21 -16.57 0.04
N SER A 240 6.59 -15.48 -0.60
CA SER A 240 7.94 -15.31 -1.16
C SER A 240 8.85 -14.61 -0.16
N VAL A 241 10.13 -14.97 -0.14
CA VAL A 241 11.14 -14.41 0.75
C VAL A 241 12.32 -13.89 -0.06
N LEU A 242 12.78 -12.70 0.28
CA LEU A 242 14.03 -12.12 -0.23
C LEU A 242 14.90 -11.70 0.96
N LYS A 243 16.15 -12.19 0.99
CA LYS A 243 17.16 -11.82 2.00
C LYS A 243 18.38 -11.24 1.29
N TYR A 244 18.81 -10.07 1.71
CA TYR A 244 20.14 -9.55 1.42
C TYR A 244 21.01 -9.69 2.67
N ILE A 245 22.16 -10.34 2.51
CA ILE A 245 23.12 -10.62 3.58
C ILE A 245 24.51 -10.05 3.23
#